data_181bc4018e53844b14802db457dfaae7
#
_entry.id   181bc4018e53844b14802db457dfaae7
#
_cell.length_a   1.000
_cell.length_b   1.000
_cell.length_c   1.000
_cell.angle_alpha   90.00
_cell.angle_beta   90.00
_cell.angle_gamma   90.00
#
_symmetry.space_group_name_H-M   'P 1'
#
loop_
_entity.id
_entity.type
_entity.pdbx_description
1 polymer ?
#
loop_
_entity_poly.entity_id
_entity_poly.type
_entity_poly.pdbx_seq_one_letter_code
_entity_poly.pdbx_strand_id
1 'polypeptide(L)'
;MRHALITIASSFIGVLVALIAFYTWRDATQARIQAAAEAEQQARAERGRQLSENLLAEEREFQAIRNDVVAVSGARVAVVESYMNSGRMPASNAEAGLPAAETYKGHSLVSLTVAEGGAITLHFDAASGVDGGAIEWLPDLTGVESMGVQWECSTHDFKQIVRALAGCTYTPR
;
A
#
# COMPACT_ATOMS: atom_id res chain seq x y z
N MET A 1 -29.72 -55.48 60.57
CA MET A 1 -30.01 -55.27 59.12
C MET A 1 -30.23 -53.80 58.74
N ARG A 2 -30.89 -52.94 59.54
CA ARG A 2 -31.15 -51.51 59.20
C ARG A 2 -29.87 -50.65 59.02
N HIS A 3 -28.82 -50.85 59.80
CA HIS A 3 -27.57 -50.07 59.70
C HIS A 3 -26.74 -50.42 58.45
N ALA A 4 -26.75 -51.70 58.04
CA ALA A 4 -26.03 -52.11 56.82
C ALA A 4 -26.66 -51.50 55.51
N LEU A 5 -27.97 -51.33 55.46
CA LEU A 5 -28.67 -50.71 54.33
C LEU A 5 -28.39 -49.24 54.27
N ILE A 6 -28.26 -48.51 55.36
CA ILE A 6 -27.97 -47.08 55.42
C ILE A 6 -26.55 -46.81 54.97
N THR A 7 -25.56 -47.62 55.35
CA THR A 7 -24.17 -47.45 54.89
C THR A 7 -23.97 -47.76 53.44
N ILE A 8 -24.67 -48.70 52.84
CA ILE A 8 -24.63 -49.03 51.45
C ILE A 8 -25.26 -47.85 50.60
N ALA A 9 -26.42 -47.33 51.03
CA ALA A 9 -27.08 -46.22 50.36
C ALA A 9 -26.24 -44.92 50.36
N SER A 10 -25.57 -44.60 51.50
CA SER A 10 -24.67 -43.41 51.56
C SER A 10 -23.45 -43.53 50.66
N SER A 11 -22.91 -44.74 50.53
CA SER A 11 -21.76 -44.97 49.59
C SER A 11 -22.15 -44.78 48.12
N PHE A 12 -23.31 -45.27 47.72
CA PHE A 12 -23.80 -45.05 46.34
C PHE A 12 -24.07 -43.59 46.03
N ILE A 13 -24.62 -42.81 46.94
CA ILE A 13 -24.85 -41.38 46.79
C ILE A 13 -23.51 -40.63 46.63
N GLY A 14 -22.51 -40.97 47.44
CA GLY A 14 -21.18 -40.35 47.33
C GLY A 14 -20.50 -40.60 45.99
N VAL A 15 -20.59 -41.82 45.46
CA VAL A 15 -20.04 -42.17 44.15
C VAL A 15 -20.79 -41.40 43.01
N LEU A 16 -22.10 -41.32 43.13
CA LEU A 16 -22.92 -40.62 42.11
C LEU A 16 -22.64 -39.12 42.07
N VAL A 17 -22.50 -38.46 43.20
CA VAL A 17 -22.09 -37.07 43.32
C VAL A 17 -20.68 -36.84 42.73
N ALA A 18 -19.73 -37.72 43.05
CA ALA A 18 -18.37 -37.64 42.50
C ALA A 18 -18.35 -37.79 40.97
N LEU A 19 -19.15 -38.70 40.43
CA LEU A 19 -19.29 -38.88 38.98
C LEU A 19 -19.90 -37.64 38.31
N ILE A 20 -20.97 -37.10 38.87
CA ILE A 20 -21.58 -35.85 38.33
C ILE A 20 -20.57 -34.70 38.34
N ALA A 21 -19.87 -34.49 39.46
CA ALA A 21 -18.84 -33.46 39.56
C ALA A 21 -17.71 -33.67 38.56
N PHE A 22 -17.27 -34.91 38.36
CA PHE A 22 -16.25 -35.24 37.36
C PHE A 22 -16.72 -34.95 35.92
N TYR A 23 -17.94 -35.33 35.57
CA TYR A 23 -18.49 -35.08 34.22
C TYR A 23 -18.68 -33.57 33.96
N THR A 24 -19.22 -32.85 34.95
CA THR A 24 -19.41 -31.38 34.79
C THR A 24 -18.07 -30.65 34.70
N TRP A 25 -17.06 -31.04 35.46
CA TRP A 25 -15.71 -30.49 35.39
C TRP A 25 -15.07 -30.80 34.03
N ARG A 26 -15.19 -32.04 33.57
CA ARG A 26 -14.67 -32.43 32.24
C ARG A 26 -15.32 -31.65 31.10
N ASP A 27 -16.65 -31.53 31.12
CA ASP A 27 -17.39 -30.81 30.08
C ASP A 27 -17.05 -29.31 30.09
N ALA A 28 -16.92 -28.69 31.26
CA ALA A 28 -16.48 -27.32 31.41
C ALA A 28 -15.03 -27.10 30.87
N THR A 29 -14.14 -28.07 31.10
CA THR A 29 -12.77 -28.02 30.61
C THR A 29 -12.72 -28.15 29.08
N GLN A 30 -13.51 -29.06 28.51
CA GLN A 30 -13.63 -29.25 27.06
C GLN A 30 -14.20 -28.00 26.41
N ALA A 31 -15.24 -27.40 26.97
CA ALA A 31 -15.83 -26.16 26.46
C ALA A 31 -14.81 -24.97 26.43
N ARG A 32 -13.97 -24.85 27.47
CA ARG A 32 -12.90 -23.84 27.52
C ARG A 32 -11.85 -24.07 26.45
N ILE A 33 -11.43 -25.31 26.21
CA ILE A 33 -10.45 -25.64 25.15
C ILE A 33 -11.03 -25.33 23.78
N GLN A 34 -12.30 -25.68 23.53
CA GLN A 34 -12.97 -25.40 22.28
C GLN A 34 -13.11 -23.87 22.04
N ALA A 35 -13.57 -23.13 23.05
CA ALA A 35 -13.69 -21.69 22.98
C ALA A 35 -12.32 -20.99 22.71
N ALA A 36 -11.25 -21.48 23.34
CA ALA A 36 -9.90 -20.97 23.10
C ALA A 36 -9.43 -21.27 21.66
N ALA A 37 -9.70 -22.47 21.14
CA ALA A 37 -9.36 -22.84 19.78
C ALA A 37 -10.15 -22.02 18.75
N GLU A 38 -11.43 -21.79 18.97
CA GLU A 38 -12.27 -20.94 18.11
C GLU A 38 -11.81 -19.49 18.13
N ALA A 39 -11.48 -18.93 19.30
CA ALA A 39 -10.93 -17.58 19.42
C ALA A 39 -9.60 -17.43 18.68
N GLU A 40 -8.72 -18.43 18.77
CA GLU A 40 -7.46 -18.42 18.02
C GLU A 40 -7.67 -18.48 16.50
N GLN A 41 -8.61 -19.31 16.03
CA GLN A 41 -8.97 -19.38 14.61
C GLN A 41 -9.53 -18.06 14.10
N GLN A 42 -10.42 -17.42 14.86
CA GLN A 42 -10.97 -16.10 14.53
C GLN A 42 -9.86 -15.04 14.45
N ALA A 43 -8.98 -14.99 15.45
CA ALA A 43 -7.85 -14.06 15.46
C ALA A 43 -6.87 -14.27 14.29
N ARG A 44 -6.67 -15.51 13.85
CA ARG A 44 -5.87 -15.83 12.65
C ARG A 44 -6.57 -15.35 11.37
N ALA A 45 -7.89 -15.58 11.28
CA ALA A 45 -8.68 -15.15 10.14
C ALA A 45 -8.73 -13.62 10.02
N GLU A 46 -8.89 -12.91 11.13
CA GLU A 46 -8.86 -11.44 11.15
C GLU A 46 -7.50 -10.88 10.72
N ARG A 47 -6.40 -11.43 11.25
CA ARG A 47 -5.04 -11.04 10.81
C ARG A 47 -4.82 -11.30 9.33
N GLY A 48 -5.33 -12.42 8.81
CA GLY A 48 -5.28 -12.73 7.38
C GLY A 48 -6.03 -11.72 6.52
N ARG A 49 -7.22 -11.29 6.96
CA ARG A 49 -8.01 -10.25 6.28
C ARG A 49 -7.29 -8.91 6.28
N GLN A 50 -6.80 -8.46 7.44
CA GLN A 50 -6.07 -7.19 7.56
C GLN A 50 -4.83 -7.17 6.66
N LEU A 51 -4.06 -8.25 6.63
CA LEU A 51 -2.90 -8.35 5.73
C LEU A 51 -3.31 -8.25 4.26
N SER A 52 -4.36 -8.96 3.87
CA SER A 52 -4.89 -8.91 2.50
C SER A 52 -5.38 -7.51 2.11
N GLU A 53 -6.11 -6.84 3.00
CA GLU A 53 -6.59 -5.47 2.78
C GLU A 53 -5.44 -4.48 2.61
N ASN A 54 -4.39 -4.58 3.45
CA ASN A 54 -3.21 -3.72 3.35
C ASN A 54 -2.46 -3.94 2.03
N LEU A 55 -2.28 -5.19 1.59
CA LEU A 55 -1.63 -5.49 0.32
C LEU A 55 -2.44 -4.97 -0.88
N LEU A 56 -3.76 -5.07 -0.83
CA LEU A 56 -4.64 -4.53 -1.87
C LEU A 56 -4.65 -3.00 -1.89
N ALA A 57 -4.52 -2.35 -0.73
CA ALA A 57 -4.40 -0.89 -0.65
C ALA A 57 -3.08 -0.42 -1.28
N GLU A 58 -1.96 -1.03 -0.90
CA GLU A 58 -0.64 -0.73 -1.46
C GLU A 58 -0.61 -0.91 -2.99
N GLU A 59 -1.19 -2.00 -3.50
CA GLU A 59 -1.25 -2.23 -4.95
C GLU A 59 -2.09 -1.18 -5.67
N ARG A 60 -3.21 -0.71 -5.07
CA ARG A 60 -4.00 0.39 -5.65
C ARG A 60 -3.21 1.70 -5.74
N GLU A 61 -2.42 2.03 -4.72
CA GLU A 61 -1.54 3.20 -4.70
C GLU A 61 -0.52 3.14 -5.84
N PHE A 62 0.15 1.99 -6.03
CA PHE A 62 1.08 1.81 -7.15
C PHE A 62 0.41 1.88 -8.51
N GLN A 63 -0.80 1.32 -8.65
CA GLN A 63 -1.57 1.42 -9.89
C GLN A 63 -1.99 2.86 -10.17
N ALA A 64 -2.38 3.62 -9.16
CA ALA A 64 -2.73 5.03 -9.29
C ALA A 64 -1.54 5.84 -9.84
N ILE A 65 -0.38 5.74 -9.18
CA ILE A 65 0.86 6.41 -9.63
C ILE A 65 1.20 6.01 -11.07
N ARG A 66 1.19 4.71 -11.38
CA ARG A 66 1.53 4.20 -12.72
C ARG A 66 0.62 4.77 -13.80
N ASN A 67 -0.69 4.73 -13.56
CA ASN A 67 -1.68 5.20 -14.52
C ASN A 67 -1.55 6.71 -14.74
N ASP A 68 -1.37 7.47 -13.67
CA ASP A 68 -1.22 8.92 -13.73
C ASP A 68 0.06 9.31 -14.47
N VAL A 69 1.18 8.67 -14.19
CA VAL A 69 2.46 8.90 -14.87
C VAL A 69 2.39 8.56 -16.36
N VAL A 70 1.72 7.45 -16.70
CA VAL A 70 1.50 7.09 -18.12
C VAL A 70 0.64 8.13 -18.82
N ALA A 71 -0.43 8.59 -18.17
CA ALA A 71 -1.34 9.59 -18.75
C ALA A 71 -0.65 10.92 -19.08
N VAL A 72 0.36 11.32 -18.30
CA VAL A 72 1.10 12.58 -18.49
C VAL A 72 2.47 12.41 -19.17
N SER A 73 2.80 11.22 -19.62
CA SER A 73 4.10 10.93 -20.27
C SER A 73 4.39 11.78 -21.51
N GLY A 74 3.34 12.27 -22.19
CA GLY A 74 3.44 13.21 -23.30
C GLY A 74 4.10 14.55 -22.94
N ALA A 75 4.13 14.93 -21.67
CA ALA A 75 4.82 16.14 -21.22
C ALA A 75 6.32 16.11 -21.51
N ARG A 76 6.96 14.95 -21.41
CA ARG A 76 8.39 14.80 -21.77
C ARG A 76 8.60 15.04 -23.26
N VAL A 77 7.67 14.60 -24.10
CA VAL A 77 7.73 14.84 -25.55
C VAL A 77 7.61 16.34 -25.84
N ALA A 78 6.66 17.04 -25.23
CA ALA A 78 6.47 18.47 -25.38
C ALA A 78 7.71 19.29 -24.97
N VAL A 79 8.37 18.93 -23.88
CA VAL A 79 9.64 19.54 -23.43
C VAL A 79 10.73 19.34 -24.48
N VAL A 80 10.87 18.15 -25.05
CA VAL A 80 11.85 17.82 -26.09
C VAL A 80 11.53 18.60 -27.37
N GLU A 81 10.27 18.68 -27.81
CA GLU A 81 9.84 19.44 -28.97
C GLU A 81 10.14 20.92 -28.79
N SER A 82 9.87 21.49 -27.61
CA SER A 82 10.24 22.87 -27.30
C SER A 82 11.74 23.10 -27.39
N TYR A 83 12.55 22.19 -26.86
CA TYR A 83 14.01 22.23 -26.98
C TYR A 83 14.48 22.20 -28.45
N MET A 84 13.96 21.26 -29.23
CA MET A 84 14.33 21.11 -30.64
C MET A 84 13.98 22.36 -31.49
N ASN A 85 12.87 23.03 -31.12
CA ASN A 85 12.42 24.24 -31.85
C ASN A 85 13.16 25.51 -31.42
N SER A 86 13.56 25.64 -30.16
CA SER A 86 14.12 26.89 -29.60
C SER A 86 15.64 26.83 -29.32
N GLY A 87 16.21 25.62 -29.30
CA GLY A 87 17.62 25.39 -28.95
C GLY A 87 17.91 25.51 -27.45
N ARG A 88 16.86 25.71 -26.60
CA ARG A 88 16.99 25.78 -25.13
C ARG A 88 15.88 25.02 -24.46
N MET A 89 16.16 24.46 -23.28
CA MET A 89 15.14 23.80 -22.47
C MET A 89 14.12 24.83 -21.97
N PRO A 90 12.81 24.46 -21.97
CA PRO A 90 11.76 25.35 -21.44
C PRO A 90 11.92 25.51 -19.92
N ALA A 91 11.50 26.66 -19.38
CA ALA A 91 11.52 26.99 -17.98
C ALA A 91 10.12 26.96 -17.33
N SER A 92 9.10 26.66 -18.11
CA SER A 92 7.70 26.60 -17.63
C SER A 92 6.82 25.75 -18.53
N ASN A 93 5.63 25.37 -18.02
CA ASN A 93 4.60 24.71 -18.82
C ASN A 93 4.26 25.48 -20.09
N ALA A 94 4.13 26.81 -19.99
CA ALA A 94 3.79 27.66 -21.13
C ALA A 94 4.88 27.63 -22.23
N GLU A 95 6.15 27.65 -21.86
CA GLU A 95 7.26 27.52 -22.80
C GLU A 95 7.33 26.15 -23.46
N ALA A 96 6.94 25.12 -22.74
CA ALA A 96 6.82 23.76 -23.26
C ALA A 96 5.54 23.53 -24.09
N GLY A 97 4.67 24.53 -24.24
CA GLY A 97 3.38 24.39 -24.91
C GLY A 97 2.37 23.53 -24.15
N LEU A 98 2.55 23.39 -22.86
CA LEU A 98 1.71 22.58 -21.99
C LEU A 98 0.67 23.44 -21.27
N PRO A 99 -0.50 22.86 -20.90
CA PRO A 99 -1.48 23.50 -20.04
C PRO A 99 -0.92 23.94 -18.69
N ALA A 100 -1.67 24.81 -17.97
CA ALA A 100 -1.33 25.20 -16.60
C ALA A 100 -1.23 23.96 -15.69
N ALA A 101 -0.35 24.04 -14.68
CA ALA A 101 0.03 22.88 -13.85
C ALA A 101 -1.18 22.17 -13.22
N GLU A 102 -2.15 22.94 -12.75
CA GLU A 102 -3.34 22.43 -12.04
C GLU A 102 -4.39 21.80 -12.99
N THR A 103 -4.20 21.92 -14.31
CA THR A 103 -5.04 21.27 -15.31
C THR A 103 -4.78 19.76 -15.35
N TYR A 104 -3.59 19.34 -14.97
CA TYR A 104 -3.22 17.94 -14.89
C TYR A 104 -3.83 17.29 -13.64
N LYS A 105 -4.91 16.54 -13.85
CA LYS A 105 -5.59 15.78 -12.80
C LYS A 105 -5.63 14.31 -13.20
N GLY A 106 -5.24 13.46 -12.25
CA GLY A 106 -5.30 12.01 -12.37
C GLY A 106 -6.10 11.39 -11.25
N HIS A 107 -5.85 10.11 -11.00
CA HIS A 107 -6.43 9.43 -9.85
C HIS A 107 -5.81 9.94 -8.53
N SER A 108 -4.51 10.15 -8.53
CA SER A 108 -3.72 10.69 -7.42
C SER A 108 -2.89 11.92 -7.82
N LEU A 109 -2.69 12.17 -9.12
CA LEU A 109 -1.96 13.33 -9.62
C LEU A 109 -2.78 14.61 -9.43
N VAL A 110 -2.17 15.64 -8.85
CA VAL A 110 -2.80 16.95 -8.63
C VAL A 110 -2.21 18.07 -9.47
N SER A 111 -0.96 17.94 -9.90
CA SER A 111 -0.34 18.90 -10.83
C SER A 111 0.90 18.35 -11.53
N LEU A 112 1.22 18.97 -12.69
CA LEU A 112 2.46 18.76 -13.43
C LEU A 112 3.09 20.12 -13.69
N THR A 113 4.34 20.32 -13.26
CA THR A 113 5.07 21.57 -13.41
C THR A 113 6.35 21.34 -14.19
N VAL A 114 6.59 22.16 -15.23
CA VAL A 114 7.89 22.28 -15.90
C VAL A 114 8.63 23.43 -15.26
N ALA A 115 9.89 23.20 -14.88
CA ALA A 115 10.79 24.17 -14.29
C ALA A 115 12.00 24.42 -15.19
N GLU A 116 12.86 25.37 -14.79
CA GLU A 116 14.08 25.73 -15.48
C GLU A 116 14.91 24.49 -15.83
N GLY A 117 15.44 24.46 -17.03
CA GLY A 117 16.19 23.30 -17.54
C GLY A 117 15.31 22.17 -18.06
N GLY A 118 13.99 22.35 -18.15
CA GLY A 118 13.05 21.33 -18.64
C GLY A 118 12.73 20.25 -17.62
N ALA A 119 13.10 20.43 -16.34
CA ALA A 119 12.74 19.53 -15.28
C ALA A 119 11.23 19.46 -15.10
N ILE A 120 10.67 18.25 -14.96
CA ILE A 120 9.24 18.04 -14.77
C ILE A 120 9.01 17.48 -13.37
N THR A 121 8.14 18.13 -12.60
CA THR A 121 7.72 17.65 -11.27
C THR A 121 6.24 17.28 -11.32
N LEU A 122 5.93 16.07 -10.88
CA LEU A 122 4.59 15.54 -10.70
C LEU A 122 4.27 15.55 -9.21
N HIS A 123 3.18 16.21 -8.81
CA HIS A 123 2.71 16.23 -7.42
C HIS A 123 1.47 15.34 -7.25
N PHE A 124 1.43 14.62 -6.16
CA PHE A 124 0.40 13.62 -5.86
C PHE A 124 -0.29 13.92 -4.52
N ASP A 125 -1.53 13.49 -4.40
CA ASP A 125 -2.30 13.53 -3.15
C ASP A 125 -2.23 12.19 -2.39
N ALA A 126 -3.00 12.10 -1.31
CA ALA A 126 -3.05 10.93 -0.43
C ALA A 126 -3.45 9.61 -1.13
N ALA A 127 -4.11 9.66 -2.30
CA ALA A 127 -4.48 8.46 -3.05
C ALA A 127 -3.26 7.72 -3.64
N SER A 128 -2.09 8.38 -3.69
CA SER A 128 -0.80 7.76 -4.03
C SER A 128 -0.11 7.04 -2.85
N GLY A 129 -0.71 7.09 -1.65
CA GLY A 129 -0.10 6.63 -0.40
C GLY A 129 0.74 7.68 0.32
N VAL A 130 1.10 8.79 -0.34
CA VAL A 130 1.88 9.90 0.24
C VAL A 130 1.26 11.22 -0.17
N ASP A 131 0.58 11.90 0.76
CA ASP A 131 0.01 13.22 0.52
C ASP A 131 1.10 14.27 0.32
N GLY A 132 1.02 15.01 -0.79
CA GLY A 132 2.05 15.96 -1.21
C GLY A 132 3.33 15.30 -1.76
N GLY A 133 3.32 14.00 -2.01
CA GLY A 133 4.46 13.30 -2.60
C GLY A 133 4.77 13.80 -4.01
N ALA A 134 6.06 13.75 -4.41
CA ALA A 134 6.51 14.21 -5.71
C ALA A 134 7.39 13.18 -6.43
N ILE A 135 7.28 13.17 -7.76
CA ILE A 135 8.20 12.48 -8.69
C ILE A 135 8.79 13.51 -9.62
N GLU A 136 10.11 13.44 -9.82
CA GLU A 136 10.85 14.35 -10.68
C GLU A 136 11.43 13.63 -11.89
N TRP A 137 11.29 14.25 -13.06
CA TRP A 137 11.97 13.85 -14.28
C TRP A 137 12.95 14.94 -14.69
N LEU A 138 14.22 14.59 -14.76
CA LEU A 138 15.30 15.47 -15.17
C LEU A 138 15.79 15.08 -16.57
N PRO A 139 15.81 16.02 -17.56
CA PRO A 139 16.34 15.71 -18.86
C PRO A 139 17.87 15.65 -18.81
N ASP A 140 18.45 14.59 -19.33
CA ASP A 140 19.88 14.47 -19.58
C ASP A 140 20.18 14.74 -21.06
N LEU A 141 20.97 15.75 -21.31
CA LEU A 141 21.42 16.17 -22.65
C LEU A 141 22.73 15.52 -23.07
N THR A 142 23.31 14.67 -22.24
CA THR A 142 24.55 13.95 -22.57
C THR A 142 24.33 13.04 -23.77
N GLY A 143 25.00 13.31 -24.87
CA GLY A 143 24.83 12.55 -26.12
C GLY A 143 23.52 12.81 -26.88
N VAL A 144 22.86 13.94 -26.64
CA VAL A 144 21.59 14.31 -27.27
C VAL A 144 21.59 14.22 -28.81
N GLU A 145 22.73 14.50 -29.44
CA GLU A 145 22.88 14.43 -30.90
C GLU A 145 22.77 13.01 -31.48
N SER A 146 23.09 12.00 -30.68
CA SER A 146 23.11 10.58 -31.12
C SER A 146 21.99 9.75 -30.51
N MET A 147 21.58 10.03 -29.28
CA MET A 147 20.61 9.22 -28.51
C MET A 147 19.30 9.96 -28.20
N GLY A 148 19.25 11.26 -28.52
CA GLY A 148 18.15 12.13 -28.10
C GLY A 148 18.23 12.45 -26.59
N VAL A 149 17.24 13.19 -26.07
CA VAL A 149 17.14 13.54 -24.65
C VAL A 149 16.80 12.28 -23.84
N GLN A 150 17.66 11.93 -22.90
CA GLN A 150 17.42 10.89 -21.92
C GLN A 150 16.71 11.49 -20.70
N TRP A 151 16.06 10.66 -19.89
CA TRP A 151 15.30 11.13 -18.74
C TRP A 151 15.67 10.33 -17.49
N GLU A 152 16.13 11.04 -16.48
CA GLU A 152 16.30 10.49 -15.15
C GLU A 152 15.01 10.67 -14.34
N CYS A 153 14.58 9.62 -13.65
CA CYS A 153 13.40 9.65 -12.80
C CYS A 153 13.80 9.42 -11.35
N SER A 154 13.41 10.32 -10.45
CA SER A 154 13.70 10.22 -9.04
C SER A 154 12.54 10.70 -8.16
N THR A 155 12.58 10.27 -6.90
CA THR A 155 11.66 10.74 -5.86
C THR A 155 12.32 10.65 -4.49
N HIS A 156 11.96 11.58 -3.60
CA HIS A 156 12.34 11.56 -2.18
C HIS A 156 11.23 11.01 -1.28
N ASP A 157 10.02 10.80 -1.81
CA ASP A 157 8.82 10.55 -1.02
C ASP A 157 8.34 9.09 -1.15
N PHE A 158 8.49 8.47 -2.31
CA PHE A 158 7.99 7.12 -2.61
C PHE A 158 9.11 6.07 -2.50
N LYS A 159 9.30 5.49 -1.33
CA LYS A 159 10.40 4.51 -1.03
C LYS A 159 10.40 3.28 -1.94
N GLN A 160 9.24 2.86 -2.41
CA GLN A 160 9.10 1.65 -3.23
C GLN A 160 8.72 2.00 -4.70
N ILE A 161 9.11 3.19 -5.17
CA ILE A 161 8.73 3.70 -6.51
C ILE A 161 9.07 2.72 -7.64
N VAL A 162 10.11 1.94 -7.52
CA VAL A 162 10.52 0.92 -8.51
C VAL A 162 9.40 -0.10 -8.79
N ARG A 163 8.52 -0.37 -7.82
CA ARG A 163 7.35 -1.26 -8.02
C ARG A 163 6.30 -0.65 -8.94
N ALA A 164 6.13 0.65 -8.88
CA ALA A 164 5.21 1.38 -9.76
C ALA A 164 5.88 1.74 -11.09
N LEU A 165 7.12 2.22 -11.06
CA LEU A 165 7.86 2.80 -12.20
C LEU A 165 9.28 2.25 -12.24
N ALA A 166 9.52 1.27 -13.10
CA ALA A 166 10.79 0.52 -13.19
C ALA A 166 12.02 1.37 -13.58
N GLY A 167 11.86 2.61 -14.00
CA GLY A 167 12.97 3.51 -14.34
C GLY A 167 13.20 4.62 -13.32
N CYS A 168 12.44 4.62 -12.21
CA CYS A 168 12.57 5.64 -11.19
C CYS A 168 13.38 5.15 -9.98
N THR A 169 14.14 6.05 -9.36
CA THR A 169 14.95 5.79 -8.18
C THR A 169 14.42 6.54 -6.97
N TYR A 170 14.47 5.90 -5.80
CA TYR A 170 14.24 6.57 -4.54
C TYR A 170 15.56 7.12 -4.00
N THR A 171 15.60 8.41 -3.72
CA THR A 171 16.75 9.09 -3.13
C THR A 171 16.33 9.68 -1.77
N PRO A 172 16.78 9.18 -0.63
CA PRO A 172 16.44 9.76 0.68
C PRO A 172 16.94 11.20 0.80
N ARG A 173 16.17 12.05 1.51
CA ARG A 173 16.60 13.42 1.86
C ARG A 173 17.67 13.40 2.94
#